data_42b40f6531f99a1f6cf5af06c543bba7
#
_entry.id   42b40f6531f99a1f6cf5af06c543bba7
#
_cell.length_a   1.000
_cell.length_b   1.000
_cell.length_c   1.000
_cell.angle_alpha   90.00
_cell.angle_beta   90.00
_cell.angle_gamma   90.00
#
_symmetry.space_group_name_H-M   'P 1'
#
loop_
_entity.id
_entity.type
_entity.pdbx_description
1 polymer ?
#
loop_
_entity_poly.entity_id
_entity_poly.type
_entity_poly.pdbx_seq_one_letter_code
_entity_poly.pdbx_strand_id
1 'polypeptide(L)'
;NTRRGGDHECGLAALAGRAVEARLAIDEAIRYAAATGTTAVHVMAGIAPPQPDAFLTYLGNLRYACKQAAPHDITILIEPLNTFDNPGYYLNNTTDAAGVIDAVDRPNLKLMFDCYHAAKSGADVLELLPQVMAILGHVQFAAVPDRTEPDHGNLDYAPVFALLDELGWDRPLGAEYRPQAGVTQGLGWMQALR
;
A
#
# COMPACT_ATOMS: atom_id res chain seq x y z
N ASN A 1 9.20 -2.17 1.78
CA ASN A 1 8.75 -2.63 0.45
C ASN A 1 9.67 -3.71 -0.08
N THR A 2 9.14 -4.63 -0.91
CA THR A 2 9.99 -5.45 -1.79
C THR A 2 10.73 -4.54 -2.78
N ARG A 3 11.86 -4.99 -3.31
CA ARG A 3 12.59 -4.22 -4.34
C ARG A 3 11.74 -4.03 -5.60
N ARG A 4 11.97 -2.93 -6.28
CA ARG A 4 11.16 -2.49 -7.44
C ARG A 4 11.40 -3.30 -8.72
N GLY A 5 12.49 -4.05 -8.81
CA GLY A 5 12.95 -4.66 -10.05
C GLY A 5 13.81 -3.70 -10.87
N GLY A 6 13.67 -3.69 -12.21
CA GLY A 6 14.33 -2.70 -13.10
C GLY A 6 13.70 -1.31 -12.99
N ASP A 7 14.28 -0.34 -13.72
CA ASP A 7 13.98 1.10 -13.59
C ASP A 7 12.50 1.48 -13.76
N HIS A 8 11.70 0.65 -14.43
CA HIS A 8 10.29 0.94 -14.73
C HIS A 8 9.33 -0.15 -14.25
N GLU A 9 9.77 -1.14 -13.47
CA GLU A 9 8.93 -2.31 -13.14
C GLU A 9 8.01 -2.08 -11.94
N CYS A 10 8.33 -1.19 -11.03
CA CYS A 10 7.55 -0.86 -9.83
C CYS A 10 7.12 -2.07 -8.99
N GLY A 11 7.92 -3.14 -8.96
CA GLY A 11 7.65 -4.41 -8.32
C GLY A 11 7.66 -5.58 -9.28
N LEU A 12 7.58 -6.79 -8.75
CA LEU A 12 7.75 -8.04 -9.51
C LEU A 12 6.62 -9.04 -9.30
N ALA A 13 5.73 -8.81 -8.35
CA ALA A 13 4.87 -9.87 -7.83
C ALA A 13 3.79 -10.33 -8.82
N ALA A 14 3.34 -9.46 -9.76
CA ALA A 14 2.37 -9.82 -10.80
C ALA A 14 3.01 -10.11 -12.18
N LEU A 15 4.36 -10.04 -12.29
CA LEU A 15 5.03 -10.25 -13.57
C LEU A 15 5.12 -11.75 -13.91
N ALA A 16 4.34 -12.17 -14.88
CA ALA A 16 4.38 -13.56 -15.39
C ALA A 16 5.79 -13.92 -15.86
N GLY A 17 6.28 -15.12 -15.52
CA GLY A 17 7.63 -15.56 -15.83
C GLY A 17 8.73 -15.08 -14.87
N ARG A 18 8.45 -14.13 -13.96
CA ARG A 18 9.43 -13.56 -13.02
C ARG A 18 9.21 -14.03 -11.56
N ALA A 19 8.48 -15.13 -11.36
CA ALA A 19 8.13 -15.62 -10.01
C ALA A 19 9.34 -15.91 -9.12
N VAL A 20 10.44 -16.41 -9.68
CA VAL A 20 11.68 -16.68 -8.93
C VAL A 20 12.28 -15.38 -8.39
N GLU A 21 12.38 -14.36 -9.22
CA GLU A 21 12.91 -13.05 -8.82
C GLU A 21 12.01 -12.35 -7.81
N ALA A 22 10.68 -12.44 -8.00
CA ALA A 22 9.71 -11.91 -7.06
C ALA A 22 9.88 -12.55 -5.67
N ARG A 23 10.03 -13.87 -5.60
CA ARG A 23 10.24 -14.59 -4.34
C ARG A 23 11.55 -14.24 -3.66
N LEU A 24 12.64 -14.10 -4.43
CA LEU A 24 13.91 -13.63 -3.88
C LEU A 24 13.79 -12.21 -3.28
N ALA A 25 13.06 -11.31 -3.95
CA ALA A 25 12.79 -9.97 -3.43
C ALA A 25 11.92 -9.99 -2.16
N ILE A 26 10.96 -10.90 -2.08
CA ILE A 26 10.12 -11.12 -0.89
C ILE A 26 10.98 -11.64 0.27
N ASP A 27 11.81 -12.66 0.05
CA ASP A 27 12.67 -13.23 1.08
C ASP A 27 13.68 -12.21 1.63
N GLU A 28 14.22 -11.37 0.75
CA GLU A 28 15.11 -10.27 1.12
C GLU A 28 14.39 -9.26 2.03
N ALA A 29 13.19 -8.82 1.64
CA ALA A 29 12.41 -7.85 2.41
C ALA A 29 11.98 -8.42 3.78
N ILE A 30 11.56 -9.68 3.85
CA ILE A 30 11.17 -10.34 5.10
C ILE A 30 12.37 -10.50 6.04
N ARG A 31 13.52 -10.93 5.53
CA ARG A 31 14.76 -11.03 6.34
C ARG A 31 15.17 -9.69 6.91
N TYR A 32 15.08 -8.64 6.09
CA TYR A 32 15.39 -7.27 6.56
C TYR A 32 14.38 -6.80 7.61
N ALA A 33 13.09 -7.00 7.38
CA ALA A 33 12.03 -6.66 8.33
C ALA A 33 12.22 -7.37 9.68
N ALA A 34 12.49 -8.68 9.66
CA ALA A 34 12.76 -9.45 10.87
C ALA A 34 14.00 -8.94 11.63
N ALA A 35 15.07 -8.59 10.91
CA ALA A 35 16.32 -8.07 11.53
C ALA A 35 16.16 -6.67 12.14
N THR A 36 15.20 -5.87 11.64
CA THR A 36 14.97 -4.48 12.10
C THR A 36 13.76 -4.34 13.03
N GLY A 37 13.03 -5.42 13.32
CA GLY A 37 11.79 -5.37 14.09
C GLY A 37 10.62 -4.72 13.34
N THR A 38 10.69 -4.64 12.01
CA THR A 38 9.60 -4.12 11.17
C THR A 38 8.46 -5.14 11.09
N THR A 39 7.25 -4.71 11.37
CA THR A 39 6.08 -5.61 11.50
C THR A 39 5.24 -5.76 10.22
N ALA A 40 5.57 -5.03 9.16
CA ALA A 40 4.84 -5.09 7.90
C ALA A 40 5.76 -4.94 6.68
N VAL A 41 5.45 -5.64 5.58
CA VAL A 41 6.17 -5.58 4.32
C VAL A 41 5.18 -5.41 3.17
N HIS A 42 5.30 -4.32 2.40
CA HIS A 42 4.55 -4.14 1.17
C HIS A 42 5.17 -4.97 0.04
N VAL A 43 4.37 -5.83 -0.58
CA VAL A 43 4.73 -6.62 -1.75
C VAL A 43 4.21 -5.92 -3.01
N MET A 44 5.10 -5.23 -3.70
CA MET A 44 4.77 -4.43 -4.86
C MET A 44 4.40 -5.31 -6.06
N ALA A 45 3.22 -5.04 -6.66
CA ALA A 45 2.68 -5.83 -7.75
C ALA A 45 3.53 -5.76 -9.03
N GLY A 46 3.94 -4.56 -9.41
CA GLY A 46 4.66 -4.29 -10.65
C GLY A 46 3.76 -3.81 -11.79
N ILE A 47 4.39 -3.41 -12.90
CA ILE A 47 3.70 -3.01 -14.13
C ILE A 47 3.44 -4.27 -14.96
N ALA A 48 2.19 -4.66 -15.08
CA ALA A 48 1.78 -5.86 -15.81
C ALA A 48 0.39 -5.65 -16.45
N PRO A 49 0.14 -6.25 -17.63
CA PRO A 49 -1.19 -6.20 -18.22
C PRO A 49 -2.17 -7.02 -17.37
N PRO A 50 -3.48 -6.65 -17.32
CA PRO A 50 -4.50 -7.35 -16.55
C PRO A 50 -4.92 -8.66 -17.26
N GLN A 51 -4.04 -9.66 -17.25
CA GLN A 51 -4.24 -10.96 -17.87
C GLN A 51 -4.31 -12.07 -16.81
N PRO A 52 -4.94 -13.22 -17.12
CA PRO A 52 -5.06 -14.33 -16.17
C PRO A 52 -3.73 -14.81 -15.61
N ASP A 53 -2.67 -14.84 -16.41
CA ASP A 53 -1.33 -15.27 -15.96
C ASP A 53 -0.72 -14.31 -14.94
N ALA A 54 -0.93 -12.99 -15.09
CA ALA A 54 -0.49 -12.01 -14.10
C ALA A 54 -1.25 -12.18 -12.79
N PHE A 55 -2.56 -12.42 -12.84
CA PHE A 55 -3.39 -12.67 -11.66
C PHE A 55 -2.93 -13.92 -10.90
N LEU A 56 -2.79 -15.05 -11.58
CA LEU A 56 -2.34 -16.31 -10.97
C LEU A 56 -0.93 -16.18 -10.39
N THR A 57 -0.03 -15.49 -11.10
CA THR A 57 1.33 -15.20 -10.64
C THR A 57 1.30 -14.35 -9.36
N TYR A 58 0.46 -13.30 -9.33
CA TYR A 58 0.32 -12.42 -8.18
C TYR A 58 -0.19 -13.19 -6.95
N LEU A 59 -1.29 -13.94 -7.09
CA LEU A 59 -1.83 -14.77 -6.02
C LEU A 59 -0.79 -15.77 -5.49
N GLY A 60 -0.06 -16.44 -6.39
CA GLY A 60 0.98 -17.39 -6.03
C GLY A 60 2.13 -16.76 -5.23
N ASN A 61 2.59 -15.58 -5.62
CA ASN A 61 3.64 -14.85 -4.94
C ASN A 61 3.17 -14.26 -3.60
N LEU A 62 1.92 -13.80 -3.50
CA LEU A 62 1.35 -13.32 -2.23
C LEU A 62 1.16 -14.46 -1.22
N ARG A 63 0.67 -15.63 -1.65
CA ARG A 63 0.60 -16.82 -0.78
C ARG A 63 1.97 -17.23 -0.29
N TYR A 64 2.98 -17.18 -1.16
CA TYR A 64 4.36 -17.41 -0.77
C TYR A 64 4.84 -16.39 0.28
N ALA A 65 4.63 -15.09 0.02
CA ALA A 65 5.01 -14.03 0.95
C ALA A 65 4.37 -14.20 2.34
N CYS A 66 3.06 -14.46 2.38
CA CYS A 66 2.34 -14.70 3.62
C CYS A 66 2.89 -15.88 4.41
N LYS A 67 3.22 -16.98 3.69
CA LYS A 67 3.83 -18.17 4.32
C LYS A 67 5.20 -17.88 4.91
N GLN A 68 6.05 -17.13 4.19
CA GLN A 68 7.39 -16.77 4.68
C GLN A 68 7.35 -15.76 5.83
N ALA A 69 6.38 -14.83 5.82
CA ALA A 69 6.23 -13.78 6.81
C ALA A 69 5.63 -14.26 8.14
N ALA A 70 4.78 -15.28 8.10
CA ALA A 70 4.04 -15.77 9.29
C ALA A 70 4.93 -16.18 10.48
N PRO A 71 6.07 -16.87 10.32
CA PRO A 71 6.95 -17.22 11.45
C PRO A 71 7.59 -16.02 12.15
N HIS A 72 7.51 -14.83 11.56
CA HIS A 72 8.10 -13.59 12.06
C HIS A 72 7.05 -12.58 12.53
N ASP A 73 5.76 -12.97 12.57
CA ASP A 73 4.63 -12.09 12.88
C ASP A 73 4.57 -10.83 11.96
N ILE A 74 5.04 -10.97 10.72
CA ILE A 74 5.05 -9.90 9.73
C ILE A 74 3.76 -9.95 8.91
N THR A 75 3.08 -8.79 8.82
CA THR A 75 1.95 -8.55 7.93
C THR A 75 2.46 -8.27 6.51
N ILE A 76 1.88 -8.93 5.53
CA ILE A 76 2.09 -8.59 4.11
C ILE A 76 1.04 -7.56 3.71
N LEU A 77 1.49 -6.50 3.06
CA LEU A 77 0.65 -5.42 2.57
C LEU A 77 0.62 -5.41 1.04
N ILE A 78 -0.53 -5.08 0.48
CA ILE A 78 -0.71 -4.74 -0.92
C ILE A 78 -1.36 -3.36 -1.04
N GLU A 79 -0.96 -2.58 -2.04
CA GLU A 79 -1.36 -1.19 -2.20
C GLU A 79 -1.88 -0.93 -3.62
N PRO A 80 -3.12 -0.45 -3.77
CA PRO A 80 -3.60 0.09 -5.04
C PRO A 80 -2.97 1.46 -5.33
N LEU A 81 -2.30 1.59 -6.47
CA LEU A 81 -1.71 2.87 -6.90
C LEU A 81 -2.54 3.52 -7.99
N ASN A 82 -2.77 4.84 -7.92
CA ASN A 82 -3.47 5.56 -8.97
C ASN A 82 -2.75 5.48 -10.32
N THR A 83 -3.51 5.43 -11.39
CA THR A 83 -2.98 5.27 -12.75
C THR A 83 -2.39 6.54 -13.36
N PHE A 84 -2.63 7.71 -12.76
CA PHE A 84 -2.05 8.98 -13.20
C PHE A 84 -0.55 9.05 -12.91
N ASP A 85 -0.15 8.64 -11.71
CA ASP A 85 1.26 8.64 -11.30
C ASP A 85 1.95 7.31 -11.62
N ASN A 86 1.18 6.23 -11.73
CA ASN A 86 1.71 4.87 -11.92
C ASN A 86 0.99 4.16 -13.09
N PRO A 87 1.17 4.64 -14.33
CA PRO A 87 0.51 4.07 -15.49
C PRO A 87 0.91 2.59 -15.68
N GLY A 88 -0.08 1.73 -15.84
CA GLY A 88 0.12 0.29 -16.04
C GLY A 88 0.44 -0.52 -14.78
N TYR A 89 0.45 0.11 -13.58
CA TYR A 89 0.59 -0.65 -12.34
C TYR A 89 -0.57 -1.63 -12.19
N TYR A 90 -0.25 -2.87 -11.87
CA TYR A 90 -1.19 -3.98 -11.92
C TYR A 90 -2.38 -3.81 -10.97
N LEU A 91 -2.13 -3.44 -9.72
CA LEU A 91 -3.14 -3.24 -8.70
C LEU A 91 -3.46 -1.73 -8.58
N ASN A 92 -4.58 -1.28 -9.13
CA ASN A 92 -4.86 0.15 -9.27
C ASN A 92 -6.18 0.64 -8.66
N ASN A 93 -6.92 -0.22 -7.99
CA ASN A 93 -8.13 0.16 -7.26
C ASN A 93 -8.38 -0.73 -6.03
N THR A 94 -9.14 -0.20 -5.09
CA THR A 94 -9.41 -0.83 -3.79
C THR A 94 -10.29 -2.09 -3.91
N THR A 95 -11.20 -2.13 -4.88
CA THR A 95 -12.09 -3.28 -5.11
C THR A 95 -11.29 -4.50 -5.55
N ASP A 96 -10.37 -4.32 -6.50
CA ASP A 96 -9.49 -5.40 -6.94
C ASP A 96 -8.56 -5.87 -5.82
N ALA A 97 -8.06 -4.93 -4.98
CA ALA A 97 -7.25 -5.29 -3.82
C ALA A 97 -8.02 -6.16 -2.82
N ALA A 98 -9.27 -5.82 -2.53
CA ALA A 98 -10.14 -6.64 -1.68
C ALA A 98 -10.37 -8.03 -2.28
N GLY A 99 -10.62 -8.12 -3.59
CA GLY A 99 -10.76 -9.39 -4.30
C GLY A 99 -9.48 -10.24 -4.26
N VAL A 100 -8.29 -9.62 -4.36
CA VAL A 100 -7.00 -10.31 -4.23
C VAL A 100 -6.81 -10.84 -2.81
N ILE A 101 -7.14 -10.05 -1.77
CA ILE A 101 -7.02 -10.46 -0.37
C ILE A 101 -7.93 -11.67 -0.10
N ASP A 102 -9.18 -11.61 -0.55
CA ASP A 102 -10.13 -12.72 -0.45
C ASP A 102 -9.61 -13.98 -1.17
N ALA A 103 -9.18 -13.84 -2.42
CA ALA A 103 -8.67 -14.95 -3.22
C ALA A 103 -7.39 -15.59 -2.66
N VAL A 104 -6.52 -14.81 -2.03
CA VAL A 104 -5.28 -15.32 -1.38
C VAL A 104 -5.62 -16.09 -0.12
N ASP A 105 -6.63 -15.68 0.63
CA ASP A 105 -7.13 -16.30 1.86
C ASP A 105 -6.01 -16.57 2.88
N ARG A 106 -5.37 -15.50 3.34
CA ARG A 106 -4.33 -15.55 4.39
C ARG A 106 -4.55 -14.42 5.41
N PRO A 107 -4.59 -14.73 6.71
CA PRO A 107 -4.91 -13.74 7.75
C PRO A 107 -3.90 -12.59 7.84
N ASN A 108 -2.65 -12.84 7.46
CA ASN A 108 -1.58 -11.86 7.46
C ASN A 108 -1.38 -11.13 6.11
N LEU A 109 -2.34 -11.24 5.16
CA LEU A 109 -2.41 -10.35 4.00
C LEU A 109 -3.41 -9.24 4.27
N LYS A 110 -2.98 -7.99 4.16
CA LYS A 110 -3.79 -6.81 4.46
C LYS A 110 -3.64 -5.73 3.40
N LEU A 111 -4.61 -4.83 3.37
CA LEU A 111 -4.61 -3.65 2.53
C LEU A 111 -3.73 -2.55 3.14
N MET A 112 -2.83 -1.97 2.36
CA MET A 112 -2.28 -0.65 2.59
C MET A 112 -3.17 0.35 1.83
N PHE A 113 -3.89 1.17 2.58
CA PHE A 113 -4.81 2.16 2.03
C PHE A 113 -4.14 3.53 2.05
N ASP A 114 -3.71 3.99 0.88
CA ASP A 114 -3.22 5.36 0.74
C ASP A 114 -4.38 6.27 0.30
N CYS A 115 -4.78 7.19 1.19
CA CYS A 115 -5.82 8.17 0.94
C CYS A 115 -5.54 9.03 -0.29
N TYR A 116 -4.25 9.35 -0.54
CA TYR A 116 -3.84 10.07 -1.74
C TYR A 116 -4.18 9.29 -3.02
N HIS A 117 -3.79 8.02 -3.10
CA HIS A 117 -4.05 7.20 -4.27
C HIS A 117 -5.55 7.00 -4.51
N ALA A 118 -6.32 6.78 -3.45
CA ALA A 118 -7.77 6.62 -3.54
C ALA A 118 -8.46 7.91 -4.04
N ALA A 119 -8.18 9.04 -3.40
CA ALA A 119 -8.76 10.34 -3.77
C ALA A 119 -8.31 10.81 -5.17
N LYS A 120 -7.04 10.60 -5.52
CA LYS A 120 -6.50 10.89 -6.85
C LYS A 120 -7.21 10.11 -7.96
N SER A 121 -7.66 8.90 -7.65
CA SER A 121 -8.48 8.06 -8.55
C SER A 121 -9.96 8.47 -8.57
N GLY A 122 -10.37 9.49 -7.81
CA GLY A 122 -11.74 10.00 -7.78
C GLY A 122 -12.65 9.30 -6.75
N ALA A 123 -12.09 8.50 -5.87
CA ALA A 123 -12.87 7.83 -4.81
C ALA A 123 -13.12 8.78 -3.61
N ASP A 124 -14.25 8.60 -2.95
CA ASP A 124 -14.52 9.22 -1.66
C ASP A 124 -13.85 8.39 -0.55
N VAL A 125 -12.84 8.99 0.09
CA VAL A 125 -12.07 8.35 1.16
C VAL A 125 -12.94 8.04 2.38
N LEU A 126 -13.87 8.94 2.73
CA LEU A 126 -14.75 8.77 3.89
C LEU A 126 -15.78 7.65 3.67
N GLU A 127 -16.21 7.44 2.42
CA GLU A 127 -17.09 6.32 2.07
C GLU A 127 -16.33 4.98 2.01
N LEU A 128 -15.07 4.96 1.57
CA LEU A 128 -14.30 3.73 1.41
C LEU A 128 -13.72 3.19 2.71
N LEU A 129 -13.24 4.04 3.61
CA LEU A 129 -12.59 3.61 4.86
C LEU A 129 -13.42 2.60 5.67
N PRO A 130 -14.72 2.84 5.96
CA PRO A 130 -15.54 1.88 6.69
C PRO A 130 -15.64 0.52 6.00
N GLN A 131 -15.65 0.52 4.66
CA GLN A 131 -15.81 -0.71 3.87
C GLN A 131 -14.58 -1.60 3.92
N VAL A 132 -13.39 -1.02 4.10
CA VAL A 132 -12.13 -1.76 4.06
C VAL A 132 -11.52 -2.04 5.43
N MET A 133 -12.11 -1.55 6.52
CA MET A 133 -11.57 -1.69 7.88
C MET A 133 -11.19 -3.13 8.25
N ALA A 134 -12.00 -4.11 7.87
CA ALA A 134 -11.74 -5.53 8.19
C ALA A 134 -10.46 -6.10 7.56
N ILE A 135 -10.05 -5.53 6.43
CA ILE A 135 -8.86 -5.95 5.67
C ILE A 135 -7.70 -4.96 5.80
N LEU A 136 -7.89 -3.84 6.52
CA LEU A 136 -6.92 -2.76 6.62
C LEU A 136 -5.70 -3.19 7.45
N GLY A 137 -4.51 -2.91 6.94
CA GLY A 137 -3.22 -3.20 7.60
C GLY A 137 -2.36 -1.96 7.83
N HIS A 138 -2.49 -0.95 6.99
CA HIS A 138 -1.79 0.32 7.10
C HIS A 138 -2.56 1.43 6.36
N VAL A 139 -2.43 2.66 6.84
CA VAL A 139 -2.99 3.86 6.22
C VAL A 139 -1.88 4.83 5.89
N GLN A 140 -1.91 5.37 4.66
CA GLN A 140 -1.00 6.42 4.22
C GLN A 140 -1.79 7.65 3.74
N PHE A 141 -1.13 8.81 3.73
CA PHE A 141 -1.75 10.06 3.36
C PHE A 141 -0.75 11.10 2.84
N ALA A 142 -1.21 11.98 1.93
CA ALA A 142 -0.51 13.12 1.37
C ALA A 142 -1.52 14.11 0.76
N ALA A 143 -1.11 15.36 0.50
CA ALA A 143 -1.98 16.33 -0.18
C ALA A 143 -2.43 15.83 -1.57
N VAL A 144 -3.66 16.14 -1.93
CA VAL A 144 -4.25 15.85 -3.25
C VAL A 144 -4.50 17.19 -3.96
N PRO A 145 -4.02 17.40 -5.19
CA PRO A 145 -3.50 16.38 -6.14
C PRO A 145 -1.98 16.26 -6.24
N ASP A 146 -1.18 17.03 -5.50
CA ASP A 146 0.24 17.26 -5.75
C ASP A 146 1.20 16.35 -4.95
N ARG A 147 0.65 15.55 -4.01
CA ARG A 147 1.39 14.62 -3.15
C ARG A 147 2.44 15.30 -2.27
N THR A 148 2.20 16.54 -1.84
CA THR A 148 3.06 17.29 -0.93
C THR A 148 2.53 17.23 0.52
N GLU A 149 2.87 18.21 1.37
CA GLU A 149 2.45 18.28 2.79
C GLU A 149 0.92 18.19 2.92
N PRO A 150 0.36 17.39 3.84
CA PRO A 150 -1.06 17.04 3.87
C PRO A 150 -1.99 18.14 4.47
N ASP A 151 -1.52 19.34 4.70
CA ASP A 151 -2.27 20.47 5.29
C ASP A 151 -2.99 21.34 4.25
N HIS A 152 -3.06 20.93 3.02
CA HIS A 152 -3.73 21.64 1.92
C HIS A 152 -4.27 20.66 0.86
N GLY A 153 -4.80 21.23 -0.24
CA GLY A 153 -5.33 20.46 -1.37
C GLY A 153 -6.82 20.14 -1.26
N ASN A 154 -7.25 19.14 -2.02
CA ASN A 154 -8.67 18.86 -2.21
C ASN A 154 -9.24 17.82 -1.20
N LEU A 155 -8.40 17.20 -0.40
CA LEU A 155 -8.78 16.25 0.65
C LEU A 155 -8.45 16.86 2.01
N ASP A 156 -9.51 17.14 2.80
CA ASP A 156 -9.36 17.50 4.19
C ASP A 156 -9.13 16.28 5.05
N TYR A 157 -8.01 16.25 5.77
CA TYR A 157 -7.64 15.10 6.60
C TYR A 157 -8.24 15.13 8.00
N ALA A 158 -8.77 16.25 8.48
CA ALA A 158 -9.39 16.31 9.81
C ALA A 158 -10.58 15.34 9.94
N PRO A 159 -11.58 15.33 9.02
CA PRO A 159 -12.63 14.32 9.06
C PRO A 159 -12.14 12.88 8.79
N VAL A 160 -11.07 12.69 8.00
CA VAL A 160 -10.50 11.35 7.75
C VAL A 160 -9.91 10.77 9.05
N PHE A 161 -9.16 11.56 9.80
CA PHE A 161 -8.56 11.12 11.06
C PHE A 161 -9.62 10.89 12.14
N ALA A 162 -10.63 11.77 12.22
CA ALA A 162 -11.76 11.57 13.13
C ALA A 162 -12.52 10.27 12.82
N LEU A 163 -12.75 9.97 11.56
CA LEU A 163 -13.40 8.71 11.15
C LEU A 163 -12.54 7.49 11.49
N LEU A 164 -11.22 7.54 11.30
CA LEU A 164 -10.32 6.46 11.70
C LEU A 164 -10.38 6.19 13.20
N ASP A 165 -10.41 7.25 14.02
CA ASP A 165 -10.57 7.12 15.47
C ASP A 165 -11.94 6.52 15.85
N GLU A 166 -13.04 6.95 15.22
CA GLU A 166 -14.37 6.39 15.40
C GLU A 166 -14.45 4.91 15.01
N LEU A 167 -13.74 4.50 13.96
CA LEU A 167 -13.64 3.12 13.50
C LEU A 167 -12.69 2.26 14.34
N GLY A 168 -12.01 2.85 15.33
CA GLY A 168 -11.10 2.15 16.24
C GLY A 168 -9.73 1.82 15.66
N TRP A 169 -9.24 2.64 14.71
CA TRP A 169 -7.88 2.49 14.20
C TRP A 169 -6.86 2.98 15.24
N ASP A 170 -6.05 2.07 15.76
CA ASP A 170 -5.09 2.33 16.84
C ASP A 170 -3.61 2.25 16.41
N ARG A 171 -3.35 2.18 15.10
CA ARG A 171 -1.99 2.03 14.55
C ARG A 171 -1.48 3.36 13.98
N PRO A 172 -0.14 3.52 13.88
CA PRO A 172 0.43 4.70 13.25
C PRO A 172 -0.06 4.92 11.82
N LEU A 173 -0.22 6.18 11.44
CA LEU A 173 -0.51 6.62 10.07
C LEU A 173 0.80 7.04 9.39
N GLY A 174 0.96 6.74 8.11
CA GLY A 174 2.15 7.04 7.31
C GLY A 174 1.97 8.28 6.43
N ALA A 175 2.63 9.38 6.75
CA ALA A 175 2.67 10.54 5.86
C ALA A 175 3.69 10.28 4.74
N GLU A 176 3.20 9.85 3.57
CA GLU A 176 4.02 9.54 2.40
C GLU A 176 3.91 10.65 1.34
N TYR A 177 4.60 11.75 1.57
CA TYR A 177 4.53 12.94 0.71
C TYR A 177 5.91 13.39 0.20
N ARG A 178 5.90 14.29 -0.78
CA ARG A 178 7.09 14.92 -1.34
C ARG A 178 7.24 16.32 -0.73
N PRO A 179 8.16 16.53 0.23
CA PRO A 179 8.29 17.82 0.90
C PRO A 179 8.71 18.91 -0.09
N GLN A 180 8.01 20.06 -0.08
CA GLN A 180 8.30 21.19 -0.98
C GLN A 180 9.60 21.89 -0.62
N ALA A 181 9.88 22.08 0.67
CA ALA A 181 11.03 22.83 1.15
C ALA A 181 12.05 21.99 1.96
N GLY A 182 11.89 20.67 1.97
CA GLY A 182 12.69 19.75 2.77
C GLY A 182 11.93 19.22 3.99
N VAL A 183 12.35 18.05 4.49
CA VAL A 183 11.61 17.28 5.49
C VAL A 183 11.36 18.06 6.78
N THR A 184 12.37 18.72 7.34
CA THR A 184 12.22 19.41 8.63
C THR A 184 11.30 20.65 8.52
N GLN A 185 11.41 21.40 7.44
CA GLN A 185 10.58 22.57 7.19
C GLN A 185 9.12 22.20 6.91
N GLY A 186 8.89 21.04 6.28
CA GLY A 186 7.56 20.53 5.94
C GLY A 186 6.75 19.97 7.12
N LEU A 187 7.30 19.82 8.32
CA LEU A 187 6.58 19.19 9.44
C LEU A 187 5.54 20.08 10.14
N GLY A 188 5.35 21.32 9.69
CA GLY A 188 4.38 22.26 10.27
C GLY A 188 2.93 21.74 10.27
N TRP A 189 2.57 20.93 9.29
CA TRP A 189 1.24 20.29 9.19
C TRP A 189 0.87 19.43 10.42
N MET A 190 1.85 18.86 11.11
CA MET A 190 1.61 18.06 12.32
C MET A 190 0.96 18.84 13.46
N GLN A 191 1.04 20.17 13.43
CA GLN A 191 0.36 21.02 14.41
C GLN A 191 -1.06 21.40 13.94
N ALA A 192 -1.27 21.50 12.63
CA ALA A 192 -2.55 21.86 12.03
C ALA A 192 -3.56 20.71 12.02
N LEU A 193 -3.10 19.47 11.97
CA LEU A 193 -3.92 18.25 11.88
C LEU A 193 -4.01 17.45 13.21
N ARG A 194 -3.77 18.12 14.34
CA ARG A 194 -3.95 17.54 15.69
C ARG A 194 -5.36 17.70 16.21
#